data_4782e043a45da3f721257bbc42b06b6e
#
_entry.id   4782e043a45da3f721257bbc42b06b6e
#
_cell.length_a   1.000
_cell.length_b   1.000
_cell.length_c   1.000
_cell.angle_alpha   90.00
_cell.angle_beta   90.00
_cell.angle_gamma   90.00
#
_symmetry.space_group_name_H-M   'P 1'
#
loop_
_entity.id
_entity.type
_entity.pdbx_description
1 polymer ?
#
loop_
_entity_poly.entity_id
_entity_poly.type
_entity_poly.pdbx_seq_one_letter_code
_entity_poly.pdbx_strand_id
1 'polypeptide(L)'
;MEDNIYNITVLIGSLLGAVLLFFIISIIRYHRRYVRLQKERIHAEITIQENERKRIATDLHDSLGPLLSSVKLQINSLDSASDNDQQIIHKAGRHLDEIIANLREISYNLLPNTLQRKGLSEAIREFSANNSRKNGLKIDFYQLQPVSLAPEKEIHVFRMMQEIIHNTVKHARAKNLQIGLGKENDEIIILSKDDGAGFDPEKIRKGSSGLGLKSIESRIEILNGSYILKSSPGTGTSYFIKIPVKL
;
A
#
# COMPACT_ATOMS: atom_id res chain seq x y z
N MET A 1 63.42 24.67 -27.11
CA MET A 1 63.15 24.35 -25.64
C MET A 1 61.76 24.67 -25.23
N GLU A 2 61.20 25.80 -25.68
CA GLU A 2 59.82 26.21 -25.38
C GLU A 2 58.75 25.23 -25.91
N ASP A 3 58.88 24.73 -27.13
CA ASP A 3 57.93 23.76 -27.72
C ASP A 3 57.82 22.45 -26.93
N ASN A 4 58.92 21.98 -26.34
CA ASN A 4 58.95 20.79 -25.52
C ASN A 4 58.21 21.00 -24.19
N ILE A 5 58.36 22.19 -23.59
CA ILE A 5 57.65 22.55 -22.34
C ILE A 5 56.13 22.64 -22.60
N TYR A 6 55.74 23.28 -23.70
CA TYR A 6 54.32 23.37 -24.11
C TYR A 6 53.70 21.98 -24.32
N ASN A 7 54.37 21.09 -25.08
CA ASN A 7 53.86 19.74 -25.33
C ASN A 7 53.74 18.91 -24.05
N ILE A 8 54.69 19.02 -23.12
CA ILE A 8 54.62 18.34 -21.81
C ILE A 8 53.47 18.87 -20.99
N THR A 9 53.23 20.18 -20.96
CA THR A 9 52.14 20.78 -20.20
C THR A 9 50.77 20.34 -20.74
N VAL A 10 50.61 20.30 -22.07
CA VAL A 10 49.38 19.81 -22.71
C VAL A 10 49.16 18.32 -22.41
N LEU A 11 50.23 17.51 -22.44
CA LEU A 11 50.15 16.07 -22.13
C LEU A 11 49.76 15.82 -20.67
N ILE A 12 50.36 16.56 -19.73
CA ILE A 12 49.97 16.47 -18.29
C ILE A 12 48.53 16.92 -18.08
N GLY A 13 48.11 18.04 -18.70
CA GLY A 13 46.75 18.53 -18.62
C GLY A 13 45.71 17.55 -19.18
N SER A 14 46.03 16.91 -20.33
CA SER A 14 45.15 15.89 -20.93
C SER A 14 45.06 14.61 -20.06
N LEU A 15 46.16 14.19 -19.46
CA LEU A 15 46.20 13.04 -18.53
C LEU A 15 45.36 13.32 -17.28
N LEU A 16 45.54 14.50 -16.68
CA LEU A 16 44.74 14.92 -15.52
C LEU A 16 43.24 14.99 -15.87
N GLY A 17 42.90 15.53 -17.04
CA GLY A 17 41.52 15.57 -17.54
C GLY A 17 40.94 14.17 -17.72
N ALA A 18 41.69 13.22 -18.29
CA ALA A 18 41.28 11.84 -18.45
C ALA A 18 41.04 11.13 -17.08
N VAL A 19 41.93 11.37 -16.12
CA VAL A 19 41.79 10.81 -14.76
C VAL A 19 40.54 11.38 -14.06
N LEU A 20 40.31 12.69 -14.13
CA LEU A 20 39.12 13.32 -13.56
C LEU A 20 37.85 12.77 -14.21
N LEU A 21 37.81 12.64 -15.53
CA LEU A 21 36.69 12.07 -16.27
C LEU A 21 36.40 10.62 -15.84
N PHE A 22 37.45 9.82 -15.69
CA PHE A 22 37.35 8.45 -15.18
C PHE A 22 36.72 8.40 -13.79
N PHE A 23 37.16 9.26 -12.87
CA PHE A 23 36.54 9.31 -11.52
C PHE A 23 35.11 9.76 -11.55
N ILE A 24 34.74 10.78 -12.35
CA ILE A 24 33.36 11.23 -12.49
C ILE A 24 32.48 10.10 -13.01
N ILE A 25 32.90 9.43 -14.08
CA ILE A 25 32.17 8.29 -14.65
C ILE A 25 32.03 7.16 -13.62
N SER A 26 33.11 6.86 -12.88
CA SER A 26 33.10 5.82 -11.84
C SER A 26 32.13 6.14 -10.72
N ILE A 27 32.10 7.37 -10.21
CA ILE A 27 31.18 7.83 -9.19
C ILE A 27 29.72 7.73 -9.67
N ILE A 28 29.44 8.18 -10.91
CA ILE A 28 28.11 8.10 -11.50
C ILE A 28 27.65 6.63 -11.62
N ARG A 29 28.53 5.74 -12.11
CA ARG A 29 28.24 4.30 -12.23
C ARG A 29 28.01 3.66 -10.87
N TYR A 30 28.84 3.97 -9.87
CA TYR A 30 28.70 3.51 -8.50
C TYR A 30 27.36 3.97 -7.89
N HIS A 31 27.05 5.26 -8.02
CA HIS A 31 25.79 5.81 -7.51
C HIS A 31 24.56 5.17 -8.16
N ARG A 32 24.57 5.02 -9.50
CA ARG A 32 23.47 4.32 -10.22
C ARG A 32 23.31 2.88 -9.77
N ARG A 33 24.41 2.16 -9.58
CA ARG A 33 24.39 0.77 -9.08
C ARG A 33 23.84 0.71 -7.66
N TYR A 34 24.27 1.61 -6.80
CA TYR A 34 23.79 1.69 -5.42
C TYR A 34 22.28 1.93 -5.36
N VAL A 35 21.78 2.93 -6.09
CA VAL A 35 20.34 3.24 -6.15
C VAL A 35 19.54 2.04 -6.68
N ARG A 36 20.05 1.37 -7.73
CA ARG A 36 19.41 0.17 -8.29
C ARG A 36 19.31 -0.95 -7.26
N LEU A 37 20.37 -1.26 -6.55
CA LEU A 37 20.37 -2.30 -5.51
C LEU A 37 19.41 -1.97 -4.36
N GLN A 38 19.32 -0.70 -3.97
CA GLN A 38 18.34 -0.27 -2.96
C GLN A 38 16.89 -0.50 -3.43
N LYS A 39 16.59 -0.20 -4.68
CA LYS A 39 15.27 -0.45 -5.27
C LYS A 39 14.96 -1.95 -5.32
N GLU A 40 15.87 -2.77 -5.82
CA GLU A 40 15.72 -4.22 -5.88
C GLU A 40 15.47 -4.82 -4.46
N ARG A 41 16.17 -4.30 -3.45
CA ARG A 41 15.96 -4.69 -2.05
C ARG A 41 14.54 -4.34 -1.56
N ILE A 42 14.08 -3.11 -1.80
CA ILE A 42 12.73 -2.67 -1.40
C ILE A 42 11.66 -3.51 -2.11
N HIS A 43 11.84 -3.79 -3.41
CA HIS A 43 10.92 -4.66 -4.15
C HIS A 43 10.86 -6.09 -3.57
N ALA A 44 12.02 -6.67 -3.27
CA ALA A 44 12.08 -8.00 -2.65
C ALA A 44 11.39 -8.01 -1.27
N GLU A 45 11.63 -6.99 -0.45
CA GLU A 45 11.03 -6.85 0.87
C GLU A 45 9.49 -6.74 0.81
N ILE A 46 8.96 -5.94 -0.12
CA ILE A 46 7.51 -5.82 -0.36
C ILE A 46 6.93 -7.16 -0.81
N THR A 47 7.60 -7.87 -1.72
CA THR A 47 7.14 -9.17 -2.22
C THR A 47 7.09 -10.21 -1.09
N ILE A 48 8.14 -10.29 -0.28
CA ILE A 48 8.19 -11.18 0.89
C ILE A 48 7.05 -10.84 1.85
N GLN A 49 6.84 -9.57 2.14
CA GLN A 49 5.77 -9.12 3.02
C GLN A 49 4.38 -9.49 2.49
N GLU A 50 4.11 -9.33 1.19
CA GLU A 50 2.82 -9.72 0.61
C GLU A 50 2.61 -11.24 0.63
N ASN A 51 3.64 -12.02 0.35
CA ASN A 51 3.57 -13.48 0.45
C ASN A 51 3.29 -13.94 1.88
N GLU A 52 3.93 -13.33 2.87
CA GLU A 52 3.69 -13.62 4.28
C GLU A 52 2.28 -13.22 4.73
N ARG A 53 1.78 -12.07 4.30
CA ARG A 53 0.39 -11.64 4.55
C ARG A 53 -0.60 -12.63 3.95
N LYS A 54 -0.35 -13.11 2.72
CA LYS A 54 -1.19 -14.12 2.07
C LYS A 54 -1.19 -15.42 2.86
N ARG A 55 0.01 -15.91 3.28
CA ARG A 55 0.16 -17.11 4.07
C ARG A 55 -0.62 -17.01 5.38
N ILE A 56 -0.40 -15.95 6.16
CA ILE A 56 -1.08 -15.74 7.43
C ILE A 56 -2.60 -15.66 7.25
N ALA A 57 -3.09 -14.93 6.24
CA ALA A 57 -4.53 -14.84 5.99
C ALA A 57 -5.16 -16.20 5.67
N THR A 58 -4.47 -17.03 4.87
CA THR A 58 -4.91 -18.38 4.55
C THR A 58 -4.90 -19.27 5.79
N ASP A 59 -3.81 -19.26 6.57
CA ASP A 59 -3.67 -20.04 7.80
C ASP A 59 -4.77 -19.69 8.83
N LEU A 60 -5.07 -18.39 9.00
CA LEU A 60 -6.14 -17.92 9.87
C LEU A 60 -7.52 -18.41 9.41
N HIS A 61 -7.80 -18.29 8.12
CA HIS A 61 -9.08 -18.69 7.55
C HIS A 61 -9.30 -20.20 7.65
N ASP A 62 -8.29 -20.99 7.28
CA ASP A 62 -8.42 -22.44 7.10
C ASP A 62 -8.29 -23.22 8.42
N SER A 63 -7.52 -22.68 9.38
CA SER A 63 -7.29 -23.36 10.65
C SER A 63 -8.25 -22.88 11.73
N LEU A 64 -8.35 -21.55 11.96
CA LEU A 64 -9.12 -21.00 13.08
C LEU A 64 -10.61 -20.82 12.74
N GLY A 65 -10.96 -20.55 11.49
CA GLY A 65 -12.36 -20.37 11.09
C GLY A 65 -13.25 -21.59 11.39
N PRO A 66 -12.91 -22.79 10.88
CA PRO A 66 -13.65 -24.01 11.17
C PRO A 66 -13.66 -24.38 12.66
N LEU A 67 -12.52 -24.20 13.35
CA LEU A 67 -12.40 -24.52 14.77
C LEU A 67 -13.35 -23.68 15.64
N LEU A 68 -13.34 -22.36 15.45
CA LEU A 68 -14.23 -21.44 16.18
C LEU A 68 -15.71 -21.71 15.86
N SER A 69 -16.00 -22.06 14.60
CA SER A 69 -17.36 -22.44 14.20
C SER A 69 -17.81 -23.74 14.88
N SER A 70 -16.93 -24.72 15.01
CA SER A 70 -17.20 -25.97 15.73
C SER A 70 -17.43 -25.72 17.22
N VAL A 71 -16.58 -24.93 17.88
CA VAL A 71 -16.75 -24.55 19.30
C VAL A 71 -18.07 -23.81 19.51
N LYS A 72 -18.45 -22.90 18.59
CA LYS A 72 -19.74 -22.20 18.66
C LYS A 72 -20.90 -23.16 18.57
N LEU A 73 -20.87 -24.15 17.67
CA LEU A 73 -21.89 -25.17 17.57
C LEU A 73 -22.00 -26.00 18.85
N GLN A 74 -20.87 -26.41 19.46
CA GLN A 74 -20.85 -27.14 20.73
C GLN A 74 -21.46 -26.31 21.88
N ILE A 75 -21.11 -25.03 21.99
CA ILE A 75 -21.69 -24.15 23.02
C ILE A 75 -23.19 -23.97 22.81
N ASN A 76 -23.64 -23.80 21.56
CA ASN A 76 -25.06 -23.67 21.26
C ASN A 76 -25.88 -24.98 21.45
N SER A 77 -25.18 -26.14 21.52
CA SER A 77 -25.83 -27.43 21.79
C SER A 77 -25.91 -27.76 23.28
N LEU A 78 -25.31 -26.94 24.15
CA LEU A 78 -25.45 -27.10 25.60
C LEU A 78 -26.84 -26.71 26.04
N ASP A 79 -27.54 -27.65 26.65
CA ASP A 79 -28.82 -27.41 27.30
C ASP A 79 -28.61 -27.36 28.82
N SER A 80 -29.17 -26.34 29.47
CA SER A 80 -29.06 -26.18 30.92
C SER A 80 -30.40 -25.78 31.51
N ALA A 81 -30.78 -26.45 32.59
CA ALA A 81 -31.98 -26.17 33.36
C ALA A 81 -31.85 -24.97 34.30
N SER A 82 -30.61 -24.46 34.48
CA SER A 82 -30.31 -23.30 35.33
C SER A 82 -30.28 -22.00 34.52
N ASP A 83 -31.05 -21.00 34.95
CA ASP A 83 -31.05 -19.66 34.31
C ASP A 83 -29.68 -19.01 34.33
N ASN A 84 -28.89 -19.26 35.40
CA ASN A 84 -27.52 -18.72 35.50
C ASN A 84 -26.59 -19.35 34.46
N ASP A 85 -26.66 -20.66 34.24
CA ASP A 85 -25.85 -21.35 33.25
C ASP A 85 -26.24 -20.96 31.83
N GLN A 86 -27.55 -20.76 31.54
CA GLN A 86 -28.00 -20.24 30.27
C GLN A 86 -27.45 -18.85 29.98
N GLN A 87 -27.38 -17.96 30.98
CA GLN A 87 -26.75 -16.64 30.81
C GLN A 87 -25.26 -16.75 30.48
N ILE A 88 -24.54 -17.69 31.14
CA ILE A 88 -23.12 -17.95 30.85
C ILE A 88 -22.92 -18.46 29.42
N ILE A 89 -23.75 -19.43 28.99
CA ILE A 89 -23.73 -19.98 27.63
C ILE A 89 -23.96 -18.88 26.59
N HIS A 90 -24.98 -18.04 26.78
CA HIS A 90 -25.23 -16.92 25.88
C HIS A 90 -24.09 -15.90 25.85
N LYS A 91 -23.47 -15.62 26.99
CA LYS A 91 -22.30 -14.71 27.04
C LYS A 91 -21.10 -15.30 26.31
N ALA A 92 -20.82 -16.59 26.47
CA ALA A 92 -19.76 -17.29 25.75
C ALA A 92 -20.00 -17.30 24.23
N GLY A 93 -21.25 -17.54 23.81
CA GLY A 93 -21.65 -17.47 22.41
C GLY A 93 -21.40 -16.09 21.79
N ARG A 94 -21.76 -15.01 22.50
CA ARG A 94 -21.48 -13.64 22.02
C ARG A 94 -19.99 -13.36 21.91
N HIS A 95 -19.16 -13.78 22.88
CA HIS A 95 -17.72 -13.60 22.79
C HIS A 95 -17.13 -14.37 21.61
N LEU A 96 -17.62 -15.57 21.29
CA LEU A 96 -17.21 -16.30 20.09
C LEU A 96 -17.59 -15.56 18.81
N ASP A 97 -18.78 -14.98 18.74
CA ASP A 97 -19.17 -14.15 17.58
C ASP A 97 -18.24 -12.96 17.39
N GLU A 98 -17.86 -12.29 18.47
CA GLU A 98 -16.88 -11.20 18.43
C GLU A 98 -15.51 -11.68 17.95
N ILE A 99 -15.02 -12.83 18.45
CA ILE A 99 -13.74 -13.41 18.02
C ILE A 99 -13.77 -13.75 16.54
N ILE A 100 -14.85 -14.40 16.06
CA ILE A 100 -15.04 -14.75 14.64
C ILE A 100 -15.07 -13.49 13.77
N ALA A 101 -15.77 -12.44 14.20
CA ALA A 101 -15.85 -11.18 13.50
C ALA A 101 -14.45 -10.50 13.41
N ASN A 102 -13.73 -10.46 14.52
CA ASN A 102 -12.37 -9.90 14.58
C ASN A 102 -11.39 -10.70 13.70
N LEU A 103 -11.46 -12.04 13.74
CA LEU A 103 -10.64 -12.89 12.89
C LEU A 103 -10.88 -12.64 11.41
N ARG A 104 -12.15 -12.51 11.01
CA ARG A 104 -12.52 -12.16 9.63
C ARG A 104 -12.00 -10.80 9.23
N GLU A 105 -12.06 -9.82 10.13
CA GLU A 105 -11.53 -8.48 9.88
C GLU A 105 -10.00 -8.48 9.71
N ILE A 106 -9.27 -9.20 10.58
CA ILE A 106 -7.81 -9.35 10.48
C ILE A 106 -7.45 -10.04 9.15
N SER A 107 -8.10 -11.15 8.83
CA SER A 107 -7.87 -11.87 7.59
C SER A 107 -8.16 -11.00 6.36
N TYR A 108 -9.25 -10.23 6.39
CA TYR A 108 -9.61 -9.28 5.33
C TYR A 108 -8.57 -8.16 5.14
N ASN A 109 -8.01 -7.63 6.23
CA ASN A 109 -6.96 -6.62 6.18
C ASN A 109 -5.64 -7.21 5.65
N LEU A 110 -5.36 -8.48 5.94
CA LEU A 110 -4.18 -9.18 5.44
C LEU A 110 -4.32 -9.55 3.96
N LEU A 111 -5.45 -10.11 3.55
CA LEU A 111 -5.74 -10.45 2.15
C LEU A 111 -7.25 -10.45 1.90
N PRO A 112 -7.79 -9.46 1.17
CA PRO A 112 -9.23 -9.44 0.91
C PRO A 112 -9.63 -10.58 -0.02
N ASN A 113 -10.47 -11.49 0.45
CA ASN A 113 -11.06 -12.53 -0.38
C ASN A 113 -11.84 -11.94 -1.58
N THR A 114 -12.39 -10.73 -1.39
CA THR A 114 -13.09 -9.99 -2.43
C THR A 114 -12.16 -9.63 -3.60
N LEU A 115 -10.89 -9.30 -3.32
CA LEU A 115 -9.90 -9.02 -4.37
C LEU A 115 -9.67 -10.25 -5.26
N GLN A 116 -9.52 -11.42 -4.65
CA GLN A 116 -9.30 -12.67 -5.39
C GLN A 116 -10.54 -13.14 -6.17
N ARG A 117 -11.74 -12.95 -5.61
CA ARG A 117 -12.99 -13.50 -6.15
C ARG A 117 -13.75 -12.55 -7.06
N LYS A 118 -13.70 -11.25 -6.80
CA LYS A 118 -14.51 -10.22 -7.47
C LYS A 118 -13.67 -9.11 -8.11
N GLY A 119 -12.33 -9.15 -7.94
CA GLY A 119 -11.39 -8.20 -8.52
C GLY A 119 -11.25 -6.90 -7.76
N LEU A 120 -10.38 -6.04 -8.30
CA LEU A 120 -9.90 -4.82 -7.64
C LEU A 120 -11.01 -3.82 -7.28
N SER A 121 -11.90 -3.53 -8.22
CA SER A 121 -12.92 -2.49 -8.04
C SER A 121 -13.87 -2.82 -6.89
N GLU A 122 -14.32 -4.08 -6.79
CA GLU A 122 -15.22 -4.50 -5.72
C GLU A 122 -14.51 -4.55 -4.37
N ALA A 123 -13.25 -4.96 -4.35
CA ALA A 123 -12.44 -4.94 -3.13
C ALA A 123 -12.26 -3.51 -2.59
N ILE A 124 -11.97 -2.54 -3.45
CA ILE A 124 -11.86 -1.13 -3.03
C ILE A 124 -13.20 -0.60 -2.53
N ARG A 125 -14.30 -0.92 -3.22
CA ARG A 125 -15.67 -0.52 -2.83
C ARG A 125 -16.01 -1.03 -1.43
N GLU A 126 -15.80 -2.32 -1.20
CA GLU A 126 -16.08 -2.96 0.09
C GLU A 126 -15.21 -2.39 1.21
N PHE A 127 -13.91 -2.20 0.95
CA PHE A 127 -12.98 -1.61 1.91
C PHE A 127 -13.36 -0.17 2.26
N SER A 128 -13.73 0.64 1.28
CA SER A 128 -14.20 2.01 1.46
C SER A 128 -15.47 2.05 2.31
N ALA A 129 -16.47 1.21 2.00
CA ALA A 129 -17.73 1.15 2.73
C ALA A 129 -17.53 0.74 4.21
N ASN A 130 -16.65 -0.23 4.47
CA ASN A 130 -16.34 -0.69 5.83
C ASN A 130 -15.65 0.40 6.66
N ASN A 131 -14.69 1.13 6.07
CA ASN A 131 -14.01 2.22 6.76
C ASN A 131 -14.90 3.44 6.97
N SER A 132 -15.81 3.74 6.03
CA SER A 132 -16.79 4.81 6.18
C SER A 132 -17.70 4.58 7.38
N ARG A 133 -18.24 3.36 7.53
CA ARG A 133 -19.13 3.01 8.67
C ARG A 133 -18.43 3.11 10.02
N LYS A 134 -17.16 2.71 10.11
CA LYS A 134 -16.41 2.63 11.38
C LYS A 134 -15.92 3.97 11.88
N ASN A 135 -15.56 4.87 10.98
CA ASN A 135 -14.75 6.05 11.34
C ASN A 135 -15.49 7.38 11.14
N GLY A 136 -16.75 7.35 10.68
CA GLY A 136 -17.51 8.58 10.40
C GLY A 136 -16.97 9.41 9.22
N LEU A 137 -16.03 8.87 8.47
CA LEU A 137 -15.48 9.45 7.25
C LEU A 137 -16.35 9.02 6.07
N LYS A 138 -16.93 9.97 5.34
CA LYS A 138 -17.64 9.64 4.10
C LYS A 138 -16.62 9.31 3.01
N ILE A 139 -16.64 8.06 2.51
CA ILE A 139 -15.75 7.62 1.42
C ILE A 139 -16.62 7.31 0.20
N ASP A 140 -16.46 8.12 -0.84
CA ASP A 140 -17.16 7.95 -2.12
C ASP A 140 -16.20 7.32 -3.14
N PHE A 141 -16.50 6.09 -3.57
CA PHE A 141 -15.75 5.37 -4.59
C PHE A 141 -16.47 5.39 -5.93
N TYR A 142 -15.79 5.85 -6.96
CA TYR A 142 -16.28 5.93 -8.34
C TYR A 142 -15.44 5.08 -9.26
N GLN A 143 -16.07 4.21 -10.00
CA GLN A 143 -15.44 3.51 -11.12
C GLN A 143 -15.89 4.17 -12.43
N LEU A 144 -14.97 4.83 -13.12
CA LEU A 144 -15.25 5.53 -14.38
C LEU A 144 -15.33 4.57 -15.57
N GLN A 145 -14.46 3.55 -15.58
CA GLN A 145 -14.43 2.52 -16.61
C GLN A 145 -13.99 1.20 -15.98
N PRO A 146 -14.37 0.02 -16.54
CA PRO A 146 -13.88 -1.26 -16.09
C PRO A 146 -12.36 -1.32 -16.14
N VAL A 147 -11.77 -1.77 -15.04
CA VAL A 147 -10.32 -1.94 -14.87
C VAL A 147 -10.04 -3.41 -14.74
N SER A 148 -9.09 -3.92 -15.54
CA SER A 148 -8.57 -5.27 -15.44
C SER A 148 -7.06 -5.19 -15.42
N LEU A 149 -6.46 -5.77 -14.40
CA LEU A 149 -5.01 -5.89 -14.21
C LEU A 149 -4.67 -7.35 -13.93
N ALA A 150 -3.41 -7.71 -14.11
CA ALA A 150 -2.91 -8.99 -13.62
C ALA A 150 -3.03 -9.03 -12.07
N PRO A 151 -3.36 -10.19 -11.46
CA PRO A 151 -3.56 -10.32 -10.02
C PRO A 151 -2.39 -9.77 -9.19
N GLU A 152 -1.16 -9.94 -9.70
CA GLU A 152 0.06 -9.43 -9.06
C GLU A 152 0.10 -7.90 -9.01
N LYS A 153 -0.50 -7.23 -10.01
CA LYS A 153 -0.62 -5.77 -10.04
C LYS A 153 -1.80 -5.29 -9.18
N GLU A 154 -2.91 -6.01 -9.19
CA GLU A 154 -4.12 -5.65 -8.43
C GLU A 154 -3.84 -5.53 -6.94
N ILE A 155 -3.03 -6.44 -6.37
CA ILE A 155 -2.68 -6.39 -4.94
C ILE A 155 -1.92 -5.11 -4.58
N HIS A 156 -0.99 -4.66 -5.43
CA HIS A 156 -0.26 -3.43 -5.17
C HIS A 156 -1.16 -2.20 -5.24
N VAL A 157 -2.07 -2.14 -6.21
CA VAL A 157 -3.07 -1.06 -6.31
C VAL A 157 -3.97 -1.05 -5.08
N PHE A 158 -4.47 -2.22 -4.68
CA PHE A 158 -5.31 -2.35 -3.50
C PHE A 158 -4.59 -1.87 -2.23
N ARG A 159 -3.30 -2.24 -2.04
CA ARG A 159 -2.50 -1.78 -0.90
C ARG A 159 -2.30 -0.27 -0.88
N MET A 160 -2.10 0.34 -2.04
CA MET A 160 -2.05 1.81 -2.12
C MET A 160 -3.35 2.44 -1.65
N MET A 161 -4.51 1.88 -2.06
CA MET A 161 -5.81 2.37 -1.62
C MET A 161 -6.02 2.18 -0.11
N GLN A 162 -5.64 1.03 0.43
CA GLN A 162 -5.66 0.80 1.88
C GLN A 162 -4.84 1.86 2.62
N GLU A 163 -3.63 2.12 2.16
CA GLU A 163 -2.74 3.10 2.80
C GLU A 163 -3.29 4.52 2.71
N ILE A 164 -3.84 4.93 1.57
CA ILE A 164 -4.47 6.24 1.40
C ILE A 164 -5.66 6.39 2.35
N ILE A 165 -6.56 5.40 2.41
CA ILE A 165 -7.72 5.42 3.31
C ILE A 165 -7.26 5.44 4.77
N HIS A 166 -6.30 4.61 5.16
CA HIS A 166 -5.77 4.59 6.53
C HIS A 166 -5.12 5.92 6.92
N ASN A 167 -4.37 6.55 6.01
CA ASN A 167 -3.75 7.84 6.26
C ASN A 167 -4.82 8.94 6.44
N THR A 168 -5.88 8.91 5.63
CA THR A 168 -6.98 9.84 5.78
C THR A 168 -7.70 9.65 7.12
N VAL A 169 -8.01 8.40 7.51
CA VAL A 169 -8.65 8.10 8.80
C VAL A 169 -7.79 8.52 9.98
N LYS A 170 -6.49 8.20 9.96
CA LYS A 170 -5.62 8.39 11.12
C LYS A 170 -5.10 9.83 11.26
N HIS A 171 -4.87 10.51 10.16
CA HIS A 171 -4.06 11.72 10.16
C HIS A 171 -4.77 12.95 9.60
N ALA A 172 -5.71 12.78 8.66
CA ALA A 172 -6.27 13.89 7.93
C ALA A 172 -7.38 14.64 8.69
N ARG A 173 -8.08 13.99 9.61
CA ARG A 173 -9.32 14.53 10.23
C ARG A 173 -10.33 14.98 9.17
N ALA A 174 -10.33 14.33 8.01
CA ALA A 174 -11.20 14.63 6.89
C ALA A 174 -12.65 14.20 7.18
N LYS A 175 -13.61 14.88 6.57
CA LYS A 175 -15.02 14.47 6.55
C LYS A 175 -15.36 13.68 5.29
N ASN A 176 -14.68 14.00 4.19
CA ASN A 176 -14.93 13.40 2.89
C ASN A 176 -13.62 12.91 2.26
N LEU A 177 -13.66 11.72 1.68
CA LEU A 177 -12.62 11.15 0.84
C LEU A 177 -13.27 10.67 -0.45
N GLN A 178 -12.80 11.14 -1.58
CA GLN A 178 -13.22 10.71 -2.91
C GLN A 178 -12.13 9.85 -3.53
N ILE A 179 -12.51 8.69 -4.09
CA ILE A 179 -11.61 7.78 -4.78
C ILE A 179 -12.21 7.47 -6.15
N GLY A 180 -11.45 7.76 -7.20
CA GLY A 180 -11.79 7.41 -8.59
C GLY A 180 -10.84 6.35 -9.12
N LEU A 181 -11.37 5.34 -9.82
CA LEU A 181 -10.61 4.33 -10.53
C LEU A 181 -11.14 4.23 -11.95
N GLY A 182 -10.25 4.27 -12.93
CA GLY A 182 -10.62 4.18 -14.34
C GLY A 182 -9.46 3.76 -15.21
N LYS A 183 -9.74 3.64 -16.50
CA LYS A 183 -8.74 3.37 -17.53
C LYS A 183 -8.79 4.47 -18.58
N GLU A 184 -7.64 4.99 -18.93
CA GLU A 184 -7.48 5.94 -20.04
C GLU A 184 -6.32 5.45 -20.91
N ASN A 185 -6.59 5.19 -22.18
CA ASN A 185 -5.65 4.56 -23.11
C ASN A 185 -5.16 3.21 -22.55
N ASP A 186 -3.85 3.02 -22.42
CA ASP A 186 -3.21 1.84 -21.84
C ASP A 186 -2.73 2.08 -20.38
N GLU A 187 -3.31 3.04 -19.68
CA GLU A 187 -3.00 3.37 -18.30
C GLU A 187 -4.23 3.22 -17.39
N ILE A 188 -4.02 2.70 -16.19
CA ILE A 188 -4.98 2.80 -15.10
C ILE A 188 -4.78 4.15 -14.42
N ILE A 189 -5.87 4.88 -14.25
CA ILE A 189 -5.90 6.18 -13.57
C ILE A 189 -6.55 5.99 -12.21
N ILE A 190 -5.85 6.44 -11.18
CA ILE A 190 -6.34 6.47 -9.81
C ILE A 190 -6.33 7.90 -9.33
N LEU A 191 -7.47 8.35 -8.85
CA LEU A 191 -7.66 9.66 -8.24
C LEU A 191 -8.02 9.46 -6.78
N SER A 192 -7.43 10.26 -5.89
CA SER A 192 -7.86 10.33 -4.50
C SER A 192 -7.80 11.77 -4.04
N LYS A 193 -8.83 12.21 -3.30
CA LYS A 193 -8.87 13.57 -2.73
C LYS A 193 -9.62 13.54 -1.40
N ASP A 194 -8.98 14.02 -0.35
CA ASP A 194 -9.62 14.31 0.94
C ASP A 194 -9.70 15.82 1.21
N ASP A 195 -10.59 16.18 2.12
CA ASP A 195 -10.81 17.55 2.62
C ASP A 195 -10.16 17.78 3.99
N GLY A 196 -9.13 17.02 4.33
CA GLY A 196 -8.53 17.00 5.65
C GLY A 196 -7.48 18.10 5.89
N ALA A 197 -6.69 17.90 6.95
CA ALA A 197 -5.68 18.86 7.40
C ALA A 197 -4.52 19.04 6.40
N GLY A 198 -4.28 18.10 5.50
CA GLY A 198 -3.13 18.10 4.62
C GLY A 198 -1.79 18.05 5.38
N PHE A 199 -0.70 18.05 4.64
CA PHE A 199 0.66 18.03 5.20
C PHE A 199 1.67 18.58 4.19
N ASP A 200 2.91 18.82 4.66
CA ASP A 200 4.05 19.15 3.80
C ASP A 200 4.78 17.85 3.39
N PRO A 201 4.69 17.41 2.11
CA PRO A 201 5.30 16.15 1.66
C PRO A 201 6.82 16.11 1.86
N GLU A 202 7.51 17.24 1.70
CA GLU A 202 8.97 17.29 1.83
C GLU A 202 9.43 17.07 3.28
N LYS A 203 8.69 17.63 4.25
CA LYS A 203 8.95 17.39 5.68
C LYS A 203 8.73 15.93 6.06
N ILE A 204 7.65 15.32 5.55
CA ILE A 204 7.34 13.92 5.84
C ILE A 204 8.38 12.98 5.22
N ARG A 205 8.86 13.24 3.99
CA ARG A 205 9.91 12.43 3.33
C ARG A 205 11.23 12.45 4.10
N LYS A 206 11.58 13.57 4.71
CA LYS A 206 12.83 13.72 5.50
C LYS A 206 12.73 13.13 6.89
N GLY A 207 11.52 12.90 7.41
CA GLY A 207 11.26 12.37 8.75
C GLY A 207 11.17 10.84 8.79
N SER A 208 11.21 10.28 10.00
CA SER A 208 11.02 8.83 10.26
C SER A 208 9.55 8.38 10.09
N SER A 209 8.59 9.31 10.11
CA SER A 209 7.15 9.04 10.04
C SER A 209 6.60 8.82 8.61
N GLY A 210 7.45 8.88 7.59
CA GLY A 210 7.04 8.78 6.17
C GLY A 210 6.91 7.34 5.63
N LEU A 211 6.81 6.30 6.45
CA LEU A 211 6.74 4.91 5.99
C LEU A 211 5.56 4.63 5.06
N GLY A 212 4.38 5.18 5.37
CA GLY A 212 3.18 5.02 4.54
C GLY A 212 3.33 5.66 3.16
N LEU A 213 3.85 6.88 3.10
CA LEU A 213 4.11 7.56 1.83
C LEU A 213 5.15 6.79 1.00
N LYS A 214 6.24 6.34 1.61
CA LYS A 214 7.25 5.50 0.96
C LYS A 214 6.67 4.18 0.45
N SER A 215 5.75 3.57 1.19
CA SER A 215 5.05 2.35 0.77
C SER A 215 4.22 2.57 -0.50
N ILE A 216 3.49 3.69 -0.58
CA ILE A 216 2.74 4.08 -1.79
C ILE A 216 3.72 4.30 -2.96
N GLU A 217 4.76 5.11 -2.76
CA GLU A 217 5.77 5.43 -3.78
C GLU A 217 6.46 4.17 -4.33
N SER A 218 6.89 3.27 -3.45
CA SER A 218 7.54 2.01 -3.84
C SER A 218 6.61 1.10 -4.66
N ARG A 219 5.31 1.06 -4.32
CA ARG A 219 4.34 0.26 -5.09
C ARG A 219 4.05 0.85 -6.45
N ILE A 220 4.00 2.19 -6.56
CA ILE A 220 3.90 2.86 -7.87
C ILE A 220 5.13 2.53 -8.72
N GLU A 221 6.31 2.52 -8.12
CA GLU A 221 7.55 2.18 -8.83
C GLU A 221 7.58 0.71 -9.28
N ILE A 222 7.15 -0.24 -8.44
CA ILE A 222 6.99 -1.67 -8.81
C ILE A 222 6.08 -1.82 -10.03
N LEU A 223 5.03 -1.00 -10.11
CA LEU A 223 4.07 -1.02 -11.22
C LEU A 223 4.52 -0.21 -12.44
N ASN A 224 5.75 0.34 -12.45
CA ASN A 224 6.27 1.27 -13.45
C ASN A 224 5.32 2.47 -13.68
N GLY A 225 4.64 2.90 -12.64
CA GLY A 225 3.70 4.00 -12.66
C GLY A 225 4.35 5.35 -12.40
N SER A 226 3.53 6.38 -12.50
CA SER A 226 3.87 7.74 -12.12
C SER A 226 2.79 8.33 -11.22
N TYR A 227 3.11 9.36 -10.46
CA TYR A 227 2.12 10.00 -9.59
C TYR A 227 2.40 11.49 -9.40
N ILE A 228 1.34 12.20 -9.06
CA ILE A 228 1.38 13.58 -8.56
C ILE A 228 0.70 13.59 -7.20
N LEU A 229 1.43 14.02 -6.18
CA LEU A 229 0.91 14.27 -4.83
C LEU A 229 0.83 15.76 -4.61
N LYS A 230 -0.37 16.25 -4.28
CA LYS A 230 -0.59 17.64 -3.85
C LYS A 230 -1.16 17.63 -2.46
N SER A 231 -0.43 18.22 -1.52
CA SER A 231 -0.87 18.43 -0.14
C SER A 231 -0.17 19.65 0.43
N SER A 232 -0.89 20.41 1.23
CA SER A 232 -0.33 21.46 2.08
C SER A 232 -1.22 21.63 3.33
N PRO A 233 -0.68 22.11 4.44
CA PRO A 233 -1.46 22.31 5.66
C PRO A 233 -2.75 23.11 5.40
N GLY A 234 -3.89 22.56 5.80
CA GLY A 234 -5.22 23.16 5.65
C GLY A 234 -5.92 22.94 4.32
N THR A 235 -5.33 22.22 3.34
CA THR A 235 -5.93 22.05 1.99
C THR A 235 -6.32 20.63 1.64
N GLY A 236 -6.15 19.67 2.58
CA GLY A 236 -6.32 18.25 2.31
C GLY A 236 -5.19 17.65 1.49
N THR A 237 -5.41 16.42 1.01
CA THR A 237 -4.44 15.68 0.21
C THR A 237 -5.07 15.14 -1.05
N SER A 238 -4.35 15.21 -2.17
CA SER A 238 -4.79 14.58 -3.41
C SER A 238 -3.66 13.80 -4.08
N TYR A 239 -4.01 12.62 -4.59
CA TYR A 239 -3.17 11.77 -5.42
C TYR A 239 -3.77 11.67 -6.81
N PHE A 240 -2.90 11.79 -7.81
CA PHE A 240 -3.17 11.40 -9.18
C PHE A 240 -2.11 10.39 -9.59
N ILE A 241 -2.51 9.12 -9.79
CA ILE A 241 -1.60 8.01 -10.05
C ILE A 241 -1.94 7.41 -11.41
N LYS A 242 -0.91 7.14 -12.20
CA LYS A 242 -0.99 6.46 -13.50
C LYS A 242 -0.19 5.17 -13.45
N ILE A 243 -0.77 4.08 -13.91
CA ILE A 243 -0.14 2.76 -13.93
C ILE A 243 -0.32 2.14 -15.31
N PRO A 244 0.74 1.77 -16.03
CA PRO A 244 0.64 1.11 -17.32
C PRO A 244 0.00 -0.29 -17.17
N VAL A 245 -0.98 -0.59 -18.05
CA VAL A 245 -1.66 -1.89 -18.09
C VAL A 245 -0.69 -2.97 -18.57
N LYS A 246 0.09 -2.66 -19.63
CA LYS A 246 1.13 -3.53 -20.17
C LYS A 246 2.50 -3.14 -19.59
N LEU A 247 3.38 -4.10 -19.43
CA LEU A 247 4.80 -3.88 -19.17
C LEU A 247 5.50 -3.57 -20.48
#